data_0400d6762c28951d46be5e3e0c5bc5eb
#
_entry.id   0400d6762c28951d46be5e3e0c5bc5eb
#
_cell.length_a   1.000
_cell.length_b   1.000
_cell.length_c   1.000
_cell.angle_alpha   90.00
_cell.angle_beta   90.00
_cell.angle_gamma   90.00
#
_symmetry.space_group_name_H-M   'P 1'
#
loop_
_entity.id
_entity.type
_entity.pdbx_description
1 polymer ?
#
loop_
_entity_poly.entity_id
_entity_poly.type
_entity_poly.pdbx_seq_one_letter_code
_entity_poly.pdbx_strand_id
1 'polypeptide(L)'
;MSTYEIDDVVDRGRFELRRDGELLSHADYHLTSAAIVIDHVETELVHRDNGHAARLMEGIVAIGAERQLELVPICSYAVGYLRDRRSRP
;
A
#
# COMPACT_ATOMS: atom_id res chain seq x y z
N MET A 1 -16.69 -6.26 -15.36
CA MET A 1 -15.73 -5.22 -14.94
C MET A 1 -14.97 -5.67 -13.72
N SER A 2 -13.67 -5.48 -13.73
CA SER A 2 -12.84 -5.80 -12.57
C SER A 2 -13.02 -4.75 -11.48
N THR A 3 -13.18 -5.20 -10.23
CA THR A 3 -13.30 -4.31 -9.09
C THR A 3 -12.09 -4.48 -8.18
N TYR A 4 -11.32 -3.41 -8.01
CA TYR A 4 -10.19 -3.40 -7.08
C TYR A 4 -10.69 -2.99 -5.71
N GLU A 5 -10.18 -3.67 -4.68
CA GLU A 5 -10.48 -3.37 -3.29
C GLU A 5 -9.21 -3.33 -2.48
N ILE A 6 -9.15 -2.41 -1.52
CA ILE A 6 -8.06 -2.35 -0.56
C ILE A 6 -8.64 -2.60 0.81
N ASP A 7 -8.15 -3.66 1.46
CA ASP A 7 -8.59 -4.05 2.78
C ASP A 7 -7.50 -3.78 3.81
N ASP A 8 -7.88 -3.21 4.93
CA ASP A 8 -7.00 -3.08 6.08
C ASP A 8 -7.19 -4.33 6.94
N VAL A 9 -6.28 -5.29 6.79
CA VAL A 9 -6.36 -6.57 7.49
C VAL A 9 -5.61 -6.43 8.81
N VAL A 10 -6.28 -5.85 9.79
CA VAL A 10 -5.68 -5.47 11.07
C VAL A 10 -5.04 -6.66 11.78
N ASP A 11 -5.71 -7.82 11.77
CA ASP A 11 -5.21 -9.02 12.44
C ASP A 11 -3.89 -9.52 11.87
N ARG A 12 -3.59 -9.18 10.61
CA ARG A 12 -2.33 -9.55 9.97
C ARG A 12 -1.34 -8.40 9.88
N GLY A 13 -1.75 -7.21 10.31
CA GLY A 13 -0.90 -6.03 10.22
C GLY A 13 -0.53 -5.68 8.79
N ARG A 14 -1.48 -5.76 7.87
CA ARG A 14 -1.18 -5.43 6.47
C ARG A 14 -2.40 -4.91 5.72
N PHE A 15 -2.15 -4.10 4.70
CA PHE A 15 -3.14 -3.74 3.69
C PHE A 15 -3.04 -4.75 2.55
N GLU A 16 -4.18 -5.12 1.98
CA GLU A 16 -4.24 -6.05 0.86
C GLU A 16 -4.97 -5.41 -0.30
N LEU A 17 -4.38 -5.52 -1.50
CA LEU A 17 -5.06 -5.15 -2.74
C LEU A 17 -5.63 -6.43 -3.35
N ARG A 18 -6.94 -6.43 -3.59
CA ARG A 18 -7.62 -7.55 -4.23
C ARG A 18 -8.36 -7.07 -5.46
N ARG A 19 -8.52 -7.97 -6.42
CA ARG A 19 -9.37 -7.75 -7.59
C ARG A 19 -10.29 -8.95 -7.69
N ASP A 20 -11.60 -8.67 -7.57
CA ASP A 20 -12.63 -9.73 -7.63
C ASP A 20 -12.34 -10.87 -6.65
N GLY A 21 -11.86 -10.51 -5.46
CA GLY A 21 -11.54 -11.46 -4.39
C GLY A 21 -10.14 -12.04 -4.42
N GLU A 22 -9.40 -11.88 -5.50
CA GLU A 22 -8.04 -12.43 -5.62
C GLU A 22 -7.00 -11.47 -5.07
N LEU A 23 -6.11 -11.97 -4.22
CA LEU A 23 -5.02 -11.18 -3.67
C LEU A 23 -3.99 -10.87 -4.75
N LEU A 24 -3.70 -9.59 -4.95
CA LEU A 24 -2.72 -9.13 -5.95
C LEU A 24 -1.44 -8.63 -5.29
N SER A 25 -1.56 -7.88 -4.21
CA SER A 25 -0.42 -7.25 -3.55
C SER A 25 -0.77 -6.96 -2.10
N HIS A 26 0.25 -6.85 -1.24
CA HIS A 26 0.03 -6.47 0.14
C HIS A 26 1.16 -5.58 0.66
N ALA A 27 0.87 -4.83 1.71
CA ALA A 27 1.84 -3.98 2.38
C ALA A 27 1.77 -4.24 3.88
N ASP A 28 2.85 -4.77 4.44
CA ASP A 28 2.95 -4.96 5.89
C ASP A 28 3.22 -3.60 6.53
N TYR A 29 2.53 -3.32 7.62
CA TYR A 29 2.65 -2.05 8.30
C TYR A 29 2.53 -2.20 9.81
N HIS A 30 2.97 -1.18 10.52
CA HIS A 30 2.62 -1.02 11.92
C HIS A 30 2.30 0.44 12.18
N LEU A 31 1.57 0.68 13.26
CA LEU A 31 1.14 2.03 13.62
C LEU A 31 1.99 2.60 14.74
N THR A 32 2.26 3.90 14.65
CA THR A 32 2.71 4.69 15.78
C THR A 32 1.59 5.64 16.15
N SER A 33 1.81 6.52 17.13
CA SER A 33 0.79 7.50 17.53
C SER A 33 0.46 8.49 16.42
N ALA A 34 1.34 8.68 15.45
CA ALA A 34 1.19 9.71 14.41
C ALA A 34 1.32 9.16 12.98
N ALA A 35 1.66 7.89 12.80
CA ALA A 35 2.04 7.40 11.48
C ALA A 35 1.64 5.96 11.21
N ILE A 36 1.48 5.68 9.91
CA ILE A 36 1.45 4.33 9.36
C ILE A 36 2.86 4.07 8.83
N VAL A 37 3.57 3.10 9.40
CA VAL A 37 4.92 2.76 8.96
C VAL A 37 4.83 1.57 8.02
N ILE A 38 5.25 1.76 6.77
CA ILE A 38 5.18 0.74 5.72
C ILE A 38 6.48 -0.07 5.75
N ASP A 39 6.41 -1.28 6.28
CA ASP A 39 7.59 -2.13 6.50
C ASP A 39 7.99 -2.90 5.25
N HIS A 40 7.04 -3.37 4.46
CA HIS A 40 7.30 -4.22 3.31
C HIS A 40 6.12 -4.17 2.33
N VAL A 41 6.40 -4.11 1.04
CA VAL A 41 5.40 -4.18 -0.02
C VAL A 41 5.77 -5.34 -0.93
N GLU A 42 4.80 -6.20 -1.22
CA GLU A 42 5.02 -7.37 -2.08
C GLU A 42 3.83 -7.59 -3.00
N THR A 43 4.11 -7.93 -4.26
CA THR A 43 3.11 -8.33 -5.24
C THR A 43 3.20 -9.83 -5.45
N GLU A 44 2.03 -10.50 -5.52
CA GLU A 44 1.98 -11.93 -5.82
C GLU A 44 2.73 -12.21 -7.11
N LEU A 45 3.51 -13.29 -7.13
CA LEU A 45 4.44 -13.59 -8.22
C LEU A 45 3.76 -13.59 -9.59
N VAL A 46 2.57 -14.19 -9.71
CA VAL A 46 1.85 -14.28 -10.97
C VAL A 46 1.28 -12.95 -11.44
N HIS A 47 1.30 -11.94 -10.59
CA HIS A 47 0.73 -10.61 -10.88
C HIS A 47 1.78 -9.51 -10.97
N ARG A 48 3.06 -9.86 -10.97
CA ARG A 48 4.14 -8.86 -11.03
C ARG A 48 4.14 -8.11 -12.36
N ASP A 49 4.68 -6.90 -12.34
CA ASP A 49 4.86 -6.02 -13.51
C ASP A 49 3.56 -5.49 -14.10
N ASN A 50 2.48 -5.51 -13.33
CA ASN A 50 1.17 -5.00 -13.75
C ASN A 50 0.73 -3.74 -12.99
N GLY A 51 1.64 -3.12 -12.24
CA GLY A 51 1.35 -1.87 -11.54
C GLY A 51 0.51 -2.04 -10.28
N HIS A 52 0.37 -3.26 -9.76
CA HIS A 52 -0.47 -3.50 -8.58
C HIS A 52 0.11 -2.88 -7.31
N ALA A 53 1.44 -2.93 -7.14
CA ALA A 53 2.06 -2.31 -5.96
C ALA A 53 1.82 -0.80 -5.93
N ALA A 54 1.88 -0.14 -7.09
CA ALA A 54 1.60 1.29 -7.18
C ALA A 54 0.14 1.59 -6.87
N ARG A 55 -0.78 0.76 -7.35
CA ARG A 55 -2.20 0.91 -7.05
C ARG A 55 -2.46 0.74 -5.56
N LEU A 56 -1.81 -0.25 -4.93
CA LEU A 56 -1.91 -0.44 -3.49
C LEU A 56 -1.41 0.78 -2.74
N MET A 57 -0.26 1.31 -3.11
CA MET A 57 0.31 2.49 -2.45
C MET A 57 -0.59 3.71 -2.60
N GLU A 58 -1.23 3.91 -3.77
CA GLU A 58 -2.19 5.01 -3.95
C GLU A 58 -3.33 4.91 -2.94
N GLY A 59 -3.86 3.71 -2.74
CA GLY A 59 -4.92 3.48 -1.76
C GLY A 59 -4.44 3.75 -0.34
N ILE A 60 -3.22 3.35 0.00
CA ILE A 60 -2.66 3.59 1.33
C ILE A 60 -2.45 5.08 1.57
N VAL A 61 -2.01 5.83 0.56
CA VAL A 61 -1.89 7.29 0.66
C VAL A 61 -3.26 7.91 0.99
N ALA A 62 -4.31 7.47 0.31
CA ALA A 62 -5.66 7.97 0.57
C ALA A 62 -6.13 7.63 1.99
N ILE A 63 -5.86 6.41 2.46
CA ILE A 63 -6.21 5.98 3.81
C ILE A 63 -5.48 6.83 4.85
N GLY A 64 -4.17 7.07 4.64
CA GLY A 64 -3.39 7.91 5.55
C GLY A 64 -3.95 9.31 5.64
N ALA A 65 -4.28 9.92 4.50
CA ALA A 65 -4.88 11.25 4.45
C ALA A 65 -6.22 11.29 5.19
N GLU A 66 -7.07 10.30 4.96
CA GLU A 66 -8.38 10.20 5.61
C GLU A 66 -8.26 10.07 7.11
N ARG A 67 -7.29 9.30 7.60
CA ARG A 67 -7.05 9.08 9.02
C ARG A 67 -6.17 10.15 9.66
N GLN A 68 -5.66 11.08 8.87
CA GLN A 68 -4.73 12.12 9.32
C GLN A 68 -3.47 11.54 9.94
N LEU A 69 -2.97 10.46 9.33
CA LEU A 69 -1.73 9.81 9.72
C LEU A 69 -0.67 10.03 8.65
N GLU A 70 0.56 10.28 9.08
CA GLU A 70 1.70 10.36 8.18
C GLU A 70 2.07 8.98 7.69
N LEU A 71 2.59 8.87 6.47
CA LEU A 71 3.14 7.62 5.96
C LEU A 71 4.65 7.67 6.11
N VAL A 72 5.21 6.66 6.79
CA VAL A 72 6.66 6.53 6.96
C VAL A 72 7.11 5.26 6.23
N PRO A 73 7.82 5.42 5.10
CA PRO A 73 8.29 4.25 4.34
C PRO A 73 9.59 3.70 4.90
N ILE A 74 9.63 2.39 5.09
CA ILE A 74 10.85 1.67 5.48
C ILE A 74 11.37 0.86 4.31
N CYS A 75 10.48 0.13 3.60
CA CYS A 75 10.93 -0.67 2.46
C CYS A 75 11.31 0.23 1.28
N SER A 76 12.28 -0.24 0.49
CA SER A 76 12.83 0.56 -0.62
C SER A 76 11.76 0.90 -1.67
N TYR A 77 10.82 0.01 -1.92
CA TYR A 77 9.76 0.29 -2.88
C TYR A 77 8.89 1.47 -2.41
N ALA A 78 8.45 1.43 -1.15
CA ALA A 78 7.62 2.49 -0.59
C ALA A 78 8.37 3.82 -0.55
N VAL A 79 9.67 3.79 -0.20
CA VAL A 79 10.51 4.99 -0.24
C VAL A 79 10.52 5.60 -1.63
N GLY A 80 10.79 4.78 -2.64
CA GLY A 80 10.84 5.25 -4.03
C GLY A 80 9.49 5.76 -4.52
N TYR A 81 8.43 5.04 -4.20
CA TYR A 81 7.09 5.44 -4.62
C TYR A 81 6.72 6.82 -4.06
N LEU A 82 6.91 7.03 -2.76
CA LEU A 82 6.52 8.28 -2.12
C LEU A 82 7.42 9.43 -2.57
N ARG A 83 8.70 9.19 -2.79
CA ARG A 83 9.63 10.18 -3.33
C ARG A 83 9.19 10.63 -4.73
N ASP A 84 8.91 9.67 -5.62
CA ASP A 84 8.53 9.96 -7.00
C ASP A 84 7.18 10.67 -7.06
N ARG A 85 6.24 10.27 -6.20
CA ARG A 85 4.94 10.91 -6.10
C ARG A 85 5.08 12.37 -5.68
N ARG A 86 5.99 12.65 -4.76
CA ARG A 86 6.24 14.00 -4.25
C ARG A 86 6.86 14.90 -5.33
N SER A 87 7.60 14.32 -6.26
CA SER A 87 8.30 15.03 -7.34
C SER A 87 7.40 15.34 -8.53
N ARG A 88 6.20 14.78 -8.57
CA ARG A 88 5.28 15.04 -9.68
C ARG A 88 4.64 16.41 -9.53
N PRO A 89 4.53 17.16 -10.65
CA PRO A 89 3.84 18.45 -10.65
C PRO A 89 2.35 18.31 -10.39
#